data_314ebc636b480b95ca3b22f6c23dc06b
#
_entry.id   314ebc636b480b95ca3b22f6c23dc06b
#
_cell.length_a   1.000
_cell.length_b   1.000
_cell.length_c   1.000
_cell.angle_alpha   90.00
_cell.angle_beta   90.00
_cell.angle_gamma   90.00
#
_symmetry.space_group_name_H-M   'P 1'
#
loop_
_entity.id
_entity.type
_entity.pdbx_description
1 polymer ?
#
loop_
_entity_poly.entity_id
_entity_poly.type
_entity_poly.pdbx_seq_one_letter_code
_entity_poly.pdbx_strand_id
1 'polypeptide(L)'
;MTLHFFLKKANSFWGRIENITTTPRLNIVKTIYVNLRLLPLKQALHLPIYIYGKVKLACLNGSVEIKAPIKKGMITLGRWDDKFFATRKCAELFLLKGSKIIFHGTTYIGIDYSIRMGEEGILEFGNMATLTSGVIIGVNKYVSIGEYSRIVWNTRIMDSDFHFTYNSETLEVYPNTKAIKIGAFNWIGNNTAINKGTVTSDYTIATSGSILNKNYIKLNNNINEPMLLAGSPAIIKSKGHKRLYSQRFEKKITEYYKGEPNQRYILPKDFIDDINSVKL
;
A
#
# COMPACT_ATOMS: atom_id res chain seq x y z
N MET A 1 34.11 10.09 -34.76
CA MET A 1 32.91 10.22 -33.86
C MET A 1 31.98 9.06 -34.17
N THR A 2 31.97 8.02 -33.34
CA THR A 2 31.55 6.68 -33.69
C THR A 2 30.02 6.50 -33.62
N LEU A 3 29.46 5.62 -34.44
CA LEU A 3 28.06 5.15 -34.48
C LEU A 3 27.53 4.91 -33.06
N HIS A 4 28.35 4.39 -32.17
CA HIS A 4 28.05 4.15 -30.75
C HIS A 4 27.65 5.43 -29.97
N PHE A 5 28.26 6.58 -30.28
CA PHE A 5 27.90 7.88 -29.65
C PHE A 5 26.52 8.37 -30.11
N PHE A 6 26.19 8.18 -31.41
CA PHE A 6 24.87 8.53 -31.95
C PHE A 6 23.77 7.64 -31.38
N LEU A 7 24.01 6.32 -31.27
CA LEU A 7 23.07 5.38 -30.66
C LEU A 7 22.81 5.69 -29.17
N LYS A 8 23.84 6.06 -28.43
CA LYS A 8 23.71 6.45 -27.03
C LYS A 8 22.89 7.73 -26.86
N LYS A 9 23.07 8.70 -27.77
CA LYS A 9 22.28 9.95 -27.78
C LYS A 9 20.82 9.72 -28.20
N ALA A 10 20.59 8.86 -29.19
CA ALA A 10 19.26 8.45 -29.63
C ALA A 10 18.51 7.71 -28.51
N ASN A 11 19.13 6.74 -27.85
CA ASN A 11 18.53 6.03 -26.70
C ASN A 11 18.19 6.97 -25.55
N SER A 12 19.05 7.97 -25.25
CA SER A 12 18.77 9.00 -24.25
C SER A 12 17.58 9.89 -24.64
N PHE A 13 17.45 10.23 -25.92
CA PHE A 13 16.35 11.01 -26.46
C PHE A 13 15.01 10.23 -26.41
N TRP A 14 15.00 8.98 -26.87
CA TRP A 14 13.84 8.10 -26.79
C TRP A 14 13.42 7.83 -25.35
N GLY A 15 14.35 7.54 -24.46
CA GLY A 15 14.06 7.39 -23.02
C GLY A 15 13.44 8.65 -22.38
N ARG A 16 13.82 9.86 -22.85
CA ARG A 16 13.15 11.11 -22.41
C ARG A 16 11.73 11.24 -22.93
N ILE A 17 11.51 10.90 -24.20
CA ILE A 17 10.16 10.92 -24.82
C ILE A 17 9.25 9.90 -24.15
N GLU A 18 9.70 8.66 -23.94
CA GLU A 18 8.93 7.64 -23.21
C GLU A 18 8.61 8.08 -21.79
N ASN A 19 9.57 8.60 -21.03
CA ASN A 19 9.31 9.12 -19.71
C ASN A 19 8.27 10.25 -19.69
N ILE A 20 8.29 11.16 -20.68
CA ILE A 20 7.31 12.24 -20.79
C ILE A 20 5.90 11.70 -21.10
N THR A 21 5.78 10.64 -21.88
CA THR A 21 4.51 10.07 -22.34
C THR A 21 3.93 9.03 -21.37
N THR A 22 4.77 8.32 -20.64
CA THR A 22 4.37 7.21 -19.76
C THR A 22 4.28 7.58 -18.27
N THR A 23 5.03 8.60 -17.81
CA THR A 23 4.97 9.04 -16.41
C THR A 23 3.60 9.67 -16.11
N PRO A 24 2.86 9.17 -15.11
CA PRO A 24 1.58 9.73 -14.75
C PRO A 24 1.70 11.19 -14.29
N ARG A 25 1.02 12.09 -14.98
CA ARG A 25 0.97 13.51 -14.64
C ARG A 25 -0.22 13.80 -13.75
N LEU A 26 -0.15 14.87 -12.97
CA LEU A 26 -1.26 15.37 -12.16
C LEU A 26 -2.46 15.65 -13.05
N ASN A 27 -3.58 15.00 -12.78
CA ASN A 27 -4.85 15.23 -13.45
C ASN A 27 -5.64 16.29 -12.69
N ILE A 28 -5.47 17.54 -13.08
CA ILE A 28 -6.05 18.70 -12.38
C ILE A 28 -7.58 18.61 -12.29
N VAL A 29 -8.25 18.25 -13.39
CA VAL A 29 -9.72 18.17 -13.44
C VAL A 29 -10.25 17.12 -12.46
N LYS A 30 -9.70 15.90 -12.49
CA LYS A 30 -10.10 14.84 -11.55
C LYS A 30 -9.68 15.14 -10.12
N THR A 31 -8.55 15.82 -9.91
CA THR A 31 -8.14 16.30 -8.59
C THR A 31 -9.19 17.23 -7.99
N ILE A 32 -9.61 18.27 -8.72
CA ILE A 32 -10.65 19.20 -8.25
C ILE A 32 -11.96 18.43 -8.01
N TYR A 33 -12.39 17.64 -8.98
CA TYR A 33 -13.65 16.90 -8.90
C TYR A 33 -13.71 15.95 -7.69
N VAL A 34 -12.68 15.15 -7.45
CA VAL A 34 -12.62 14.19 -6.32
C VAL A 34 -12.66 14.92 -4.98
N ASN A 35 -11.90 16.02 -4.82
CA ASN A 35 -11.91 16.79 -3.59
C ASN A 35 -13.30 17.39 -3.30
N LEU A 36 -13.94 18.04 -4.30
CA LEU A 36 -15.26 18.64 -4.12
C LEU A 36 -16.35 17.58 -3.91
N ARG A 37 -16.20 16.39 -4.50
CA ARG A 37 -17.22 15.33 -4.42
C ARG A 37 -17.17 14.52 -3.13
N LEU A 38 -15.98 14.29 -2.57
CA LEU A 38 -15.78 13.34 -1.47
C LEU A 38 -15.50 13.99 -0.12
N LEU A 39 -15.13 15.29 -0.08
CA LEU A 39 -14.73 15.98 1.13
C LEU A 39 -15.69 17.11 1.48
N PRO A 40 -15.80 17.50 2.77
CA PRO A 40 -16.42 18.76 3.16
C PRO A 40 -15.74 19.96 2.45
N LEU A 41 -16.53 20.96 2.03
CA LEU A 41 -16.05 22.08 1.22
C LEU A 41 -14.81 22.78 1.80
N LYS A 42 -14.78 23.01 3.13
CA LYS A 42 -13.64 23.62 3.81
C LYS A 42 -12.33 22.84 3.58
N GLN A 43 -12.37 21.51 3.57
CA GLN A 43 -11.21 20.68 3.29
C GLN A 43 -10.91 20.59 1.80
N ALA A 44 -11.94 20.47 0.97
CA ALA A 44 -11.83 20.36 -0.49
C ALA A 44 -11.07 21.52 -1.13
N LEU A 45 -11.28 22.75 -0.65
CA LEU A 45 -10.61 23.96 -1.16
C LEU A 45 -9.10 23.95 -0.97
N HIS A 46 -8.57 23.17 -0.02
CA HIS A 46 -7.13 23.01 0.18
C HIS A 46 -6.53 21.93 -0.73
N LEU A 47 -7.34 21.22 -1.52
CA LEU A 47 -6.93 20.17 -2.45
C LEU A 47 -5.99 19.12 -1.79
N PRO A 48 -6.38 18.47 -0.67
CA PRO A 48 -5.53 17.51 -0.01
C PRO A 48 -5.32 16.22 -0.83
N ILE A 49 -6.22 15.86 -1.75
CA ILE A 49 -6.13 14.66 -2.58
C ILE A 49 -5.65 15.04 -3.97
N TYR A 50 -4.54 14.45 -4.41
CA TYR A 50 -4.03 14.58 -5.78
C TYR A 50 -4.23 13.29 -6.57
N ILE A 51 -4.76 13.42 -7.79
CA ILE A 51 -4.99 12.31 -8.72
C ILE A 51 -3.97 12.39 -9.85
N TYR A 52 -3.23 11.30 -10.05
CA TYR A 52 -2.25 11.20 -11.13
C TYR A 52 -2.68 10.18 -12.19
N GLY A 53 -2.32 10.44 -13.42
CA GLY A 53 -2.50 9.53 -14.55
C GLY A 53 -3.94 9.23 -14.94
N LYS A 54 -4.15 8.03 -15.48
CA LYS A 54 -5.46 7.55 -15.93
C LYS A 54 -6.17 6.85 -14.77
N VAL A 55 -7.28 7.42 -14.32
CA VAL A 55 -8.10 6.87 -13.24
C VAL A 55 -9.56 6.82 -13.68
N LYS A 56 -10.20 5.67 -13.55
CA LYS A 56 -11.63 5.48 -13.72
C LYS A 56 -12.34 5.82 -12.39
N LEU A 57 -13.13 6.87 -12.38
CA LEU A 57 -14.00 7.24 -11.27
C LEU A 57 -15.37 6.60 -11.51
N ALA A 58 -15.47 5.30 -11.26
CA ALA A 58 -16.62 4.48 -11.68
C ALA A 58 -17.87 4.75 -10.84
N CYS A 59 -17.71 5.02 -9.54
CA CYS A 59 -18.76 5.41 -8.62
C CYS A 59 -18.14 6.18 -7.45
N LEU A 60 -18.69 7.32 -7.08
CA LEU A 60 -18.23 8.15 -5.96
C LEU A 60 -19.40 8.50 -5.02
N ASN A 61 -20.20 7.50 -4.62
CA ASN A 61 -21.32 7.68 -3.70
C ASN A 61 -20.93 7.53 -2.22
N GLY A 62 -19.67 7.21 -1.95
CA GLY A 62 -19.09 7.23 -0.61
C GLY A 62 -18.58 8.61 -0.19
N SER A 63 -17.77 8.62 0.85
CA SER A 63 -17.16 9.82 1.45
C SER A 63 -15.70 9.60 1.81
N VAL A 64 -14.96 10.69 2.00
CA VAL A 64 -13.60 10.69 2.55
C VAL A 64 -13.59 11.55 3.82
N GLU A 65 -12.90 11.07 4.85
CA GLU A 65 -12.64 11.78 6.09
C GLU A 65 -11.12 11.90 6.30
N ILE A 66 -10.62 13.09 6.61
CA ILE A 66 -9.21 13.32 6.94
C ILE A 66 -9.11 13.73 8.39
N LYS A 67 -8.54 12.85 9.22
CA LYS A 67 -8.33 13.03 10.66
C LYS A 67 -6.92 13.53 10.99
N ALA A 68 -6.46 14.54 10.22
CA ALA A 68 -5.14 15.15 10.40
C ALA A 68 -5.17 16.60 9.93
N PRO A 69 -4.19 17.44 10.31
CA PRO A 69 -4.04 18.78 9.75
C PRO A 69 -3.96 18.73 8.22
N ILE A 70 -4.84 19.47 7.56
CA ILE A 70 -4.96 19.45 6.11
C ILE A 70 -3.75 20.11 5.45
N LYS A 71 -3.10 19.37 4.55
CA LYS A 71 -2.01 19.86 3.70
C LYS A 71 -2.33 19.57 2.25
N LYS A 72 -1.99 20.51 1.37
CA LYS A 72 -2.15 20.35 -0.08
C LYS A 72 -1.40 19.12 -0.58
N GLY A 73 -2.09 18.22 -1.32
CA GLY A 73 -1.50 17.02 -1.89
C GLY A 73 -0.96 15.99 -0.90
N MET A 74 -1.42 16.01 0.36
CA MET A 74 -0.99 15.04 1.38
C MET A 74 -1.43 13.60 1.08
N ILE A 75 -2.44 13.43 0.24
CA ILE A 75 -2.92 12.14 -0.25
C ILE A 75 -2.69 12.09 -1.75
N THR A 76 -1.88 11.16 -2.22
CA THR A 76 -1.61 11.00 -3.65
C THR A 76 -2.10 9.65 -4.16
N LEU A 77 -2.89 9.68 -5.22
CA LEU A 77 -3.44 8.49 -5.86
C LEU A 77 -2.90 8.40 -7.30
N GLY A 78 -2.21 7.31 -7.61
CA GLY A 78 -1.67 7.05 -8.95
C GLY A 78 -0.31 7.70 -9.22
N ARG A 79 0.40 8.17 -8.18
CA ARG A 79 1.77 8.66 -8.33
C ARG A 79 2.73 7.52 -8.61
N TRP A 80 3.61 7.71 -9.58
CA TRP A 80 4.61 6.70 -9.93
C TRP A 80 5.90 6.92 -9.14
N ASP A 81 6.18 6.00 -8.24
CA ASP A 81 7.41 6.01 -7.43
C ASP A 81 8.25 4.74 -7.62
N ASP A 82 7.79 3.83 -8.50
CA ASP A 82 8.41 2.54 -8.70
C ASP A 82 9.18 2.50 -10.04
N LYS A 83 10.50 2.36 -9.97
CA LYS A 83 11.36 2.31 -11.17
C LYS A 83 11.31 0.95 -11.90
N PHE A 84 10.79 -0.08 -11.25
CA PHE A 84 10.79 -1.45 -11.78
C PHE A 84 9.51 -1.82 -12.53
N PHE A 85 8.42 -1.07 -12.33
CA PHE A 85 7.13 -1.40 -12.90
C PHE A 85 6.58 -0.24 -13.73
N ALA A 86 6.28 -0.51 -14.99
CA ALA A 86 5.60 0.43 -15.87
C ALA A 86 4.08 0.31 -15.71
N THR A 87 3.35 1.42 -15.87
CA THR A 87 1.88 1.41 -15.92
C THR A 87 1.39 0.57 -17.10
N ARG A 88 0.44 -0.31 -16.85
CA ARG A 88 -0.17 -1.18 -17.86
C ARG A 88 -1.69 -1.11 -17.87
N LYS A 89 -2.28 -0.48 -16.85
CA LYS A 89 -3.72 -0.47 -16.58
C LYS A 89 -4.21 0.95 -16.30
N CYS A 90 -5.50 1.07 -16.13
CA CYS A 90 -6.15 2.27 -15.61
C CYS A 90 -6.46 2.02 -14.14
N ALA A 91 -6.06 2.91 -13.26
CA ALA A 91 -6.47 2.86 -11.86
C ALA A 91 -7.99 3.04 -11.73
N GLU A 92 -8.58 2.53 -10.65
CA GLU A 92 -10.02 2.63 -10.42
C GLU A 92 -10.34 3.04 -8.98
N LEU A 93 -11.33 3.92 -8.85
CA LEU A 93 -11.96 4.27 -7.59
C LEU A 93 -13.48 4.03 -7.72
N PHE A 94 -14.00 3.12 -6.89
CA PHE A 94 -15.40 2.73 -6.86
C PHE A 94 -15.90 2.69 -5.42
N LEU A 95 -16.73 3.67 -5.03
CA LEU A 95 -17.23 3.87 -3.68
C LEU A 95 -18.76 3.83 -3.70
N LEU A 96 -19.36 2.76 -3.18
CA LEU A 96 -20.82 2.66 -3.04
C LEU A 96 -21.33 3.54 -1.90
N LYS A 97 -22.65 3.63 -1.80
CA LYS A 97 -23.34 4.46 -0.81
C LYS A 97 -22.92 4.07 0.61
N GLY A 98 -22.70 5.08 1.47
CA GLY A 98 -22.31 4.89 2.86
C GLY A 98 -20.85 4.45 3.08
N SER A 99 -20.13 4.04 2.01
CA SER A 99 -18.72 3.69 2.15
C SER A 99 -17.87 4.89 2.53
N LYS A 100 -16.81 4.65 3.33
CA LYS A 100 -15.97 5.73 3.86
C LYS A 100 -14.49 5.34 3.79
N ILE A 101 -13.66 6.25 3.24
CA ILE A 101 -12.20 6.17 3.35
C ILE A 101 -11.74 7.18 4.40
N ILE A 102 -10.95 6.72 5.38
CA ILE A 102 -10.45 7.56 6.47
C ILE A 102 -8.93 7.64 6.36
N PHE A 103 -8.39 8.86 6.34
CA PHE A 103 -6.95 9.11 6.34
C PHE A 103 -6.52 9.75 7.66
N HIS A 104 -5.62 9.10 8.37
CA HIS A 104 -5.03 9.61 9.62
C HIS A 104 -3.74 10.43 9.38
N GLY A 105 -3.43 10.74 8.14
CA GLY A 105 -2.26 11.53 7.76
C GLY A 105 -1.94 11.45 6.28
N THR A 106 -0.67 11.61 5.96
CA THR A 106 -0.15 11.51 4.60
C THR A 106 -0.25 10.08 4.10
N THR A 107 -0.68 9.89 2.84
CA THR A 107 -0.83 8.56 2.25
C THR A 107 -0.42 8.59 0.78
N TYR A 108 0.31 7.56 0.34
CA TYR A 108 0.76 7.41 -1.04
C TYR A 108 0.23 6.12 -1.63
N ILE A 109 -0.47 6.24 -2.77
CA ILE A 109 -0.99 5.09 -3.52
C ILE A 109 -0.40 5.18 -4.93
N GLY A 110 0.33 4.14 -5.32
CA GLY A 110 1.03 4.02 -6.60
C GLY A 110 0.09 3.88 -7.78
N ILE A 111 0.65 3.65 -8.97
CA ILE A 111 -0.10 3.48 -10.22
C ILE A 111 -0.91 2.18 -10.24
N ASP A 112 -1.89 2.12 -11.13
CA ASP A 112 -2.68 0.91 -11.44
C ASP A 112 -3.42 0.31 -10.22
N TYR A 113 -3.69 1.13 -9.20
CA TYR A 113 -4.47 0.71 -8.05
C TYR A 113 -5.94 0.45 -8.41
N SER A 114 -6.59 -0.44 -7.66
CA SER A 114 -8.05 -0.59 -7.69
C SER A 114 -8.58 -0.56 -6.26
N ILE A 115 -9.39 0.43 -5.92
CA ILE A 115 -10.08 0.54 -4.63
C ILE A 115 -11.57 0.44 -4.91
N ARG A 116 -12.18 -0.65 -4.44
CA ARG A 116 -13.61 -0.93 -4.60
C ARG A 116 -14.22 -1.14 -3.23
N MET A 117 -15.21 -0.31 -2.89
CA MET A 117 -15.87 -0.36 -1.60
C MET A 117 -17.35 -0.68 -1.77
N GLY A 118 -17.79 -1.71 -1.08
CA GLY A 118 -19.19 -2.06 -0.91
C GLY A 118 -19.92 -1.01 -0.05
N GLU A 119 -21.22 -1.15 0.07
CA GLU A 119 -22.05 -0.28 0.91
C GLU A 119 -21.60 -0.36 2.36
N GLU A 120 -21.53 0.82 3.03
CA GLU A 120 -21.12 0.97 4.43
C GLU A 120 -19.69 0.44 4.75
N GLY A 121 -18.90 0.06 3.72
CA GLY A 121 -17.53 -0.39 3.91
C GLY A 121 -16.63 0.73 4.40
N ILE A 122 -15.69 0.40 5.31
CA ILE A 122 -14.75 1.37 5.88
C ILE A 122 -13.32 0.96 5.58
N LEU A 123 -12.56 1.86 4.98
CA LEU A 123 -11.13 1.71 4.69
C LEU A 123 -10.33 2.80 5.44
N GLU A 124 -9.42 2.39 6.31
CA GLU A 124 -8.59 3.33 7.07
C GLU A 124 -7.12 3.23 6.68
N PHE A 125 -6.48 4.40 6.54
CA PHE A 125 -5.05 4.53 6.32
C PHE A 125 -4.41 5.31 7.46
N GLY A 126 -3.45 4.71 8.14
CA GLY A 126 -2.56 5.38 9.08
C GLY A 126 -1.65 6.38 8.39
N ASN A 127 -1.04 7.28 9.17
CA ASN A 127 -0.10 8.25 8.64
C ASN A 127 1.08 7.55 7.95
N MET A 128 1.52 8.10 6.80
CA MET A 128 2.63 7.56 6.01
C MET A 128 2.42 6.13 5.48
N ALA A 129 1.18 5.63 5.47
CA ALA A 129 0.85 4.38 4.80
C ALA A 129 1.13 4.51 3.29
N THR A 130 1.79 3.51 2.73
CA THR A 130 2.23 3.51 1.33
C THR A 130 1.79 2.22 0.64
N LEU A 131 1.08 2.38 -0.47
CA LEU A 131 0.77 1.29 -1.38
C LEU A 131 1.56 1.52 -2.67
N THR A 132 2.31 0.53 -3.11
CA THR A 132 2.99 0.65 -4.40
C THR A 132 2.07 0.25 -5.56
N SER A 133 2.61 0.02 -6.74
CA SER A 133 1.82 -0.17 -7.96
C SER A 133 0.97 -1.46 -7.95
N GLY A 134 -0.20 -1.40 -8.57
CA GLY A 134 -1.03 -2.58 -8.84
C GLY A 134 -1.76 -3.16 -7.63
N VAL A 135 -1.84 -2.45 -6.51
CA VAL A 135 -2.54 -2.91 -5.31
C VAL A 135 -4.05 -2.88 -5.53
N ILE A 136 -4.72 -3.97 -5.17
CA ILE A 136 -6.17 -4.13 -5.26
C ILE A 136 -6.76 -4.21 -3.85
N ILE A 137 -7.73 -3.36 -3.54
CA ILE A 137 -8.44 -3.34 -2.26
C ILE A 137 -9.94 -3.47 -2.50
N GLY A 138 -10.53 -4.53 -1.95
CA GLY A 138 -11.98 -4.74 -1.89
C GLY A 138 -12.45 -4.70 -0.44
N VAL A 139 -13.39 -3.80 -0.12
CA VAL A 139 -13.88 -3.60 1.25
C VAL A 139 -15.39 -3.66 1.29
N ASN A 140 -15.92 -4.65 1.98
CA ASN A 140 -17.37 -4.76 2.25
C ASN A 140 -17.69 -4.50 3.73
N LYS A 141 -16.72 -4.55 4.61
CA LYS A 141 -16.91 -4.33 6.04
C LYS A 141 -15.88 -3.34 6.59
N TYR A 142 -14.65 -3.80 6.78
CA TYR A 142 -13.63 -2.98 7.41
C TYR A 142 -12.22 -3.45 7.07
N VAL A 143 -11.39 -2.53 6.58
CA VAL A 143 -9.95 -2.73 6.40
C VAL A 143 -9.20 -1.55 7.01
N SER A 144 -8.22 -1.82 7.86
CA SER A 144 -7.29 -0.81 8.36
C SER A 144 -5.85 -1.17 8.02
N ILE A 145 -5.09 -0.16 7.59
CA ILE A 145 -3.67 -0.24 7.30
C ILE A 145 -2.95 0.73 8.23
N GLY A 146 -2.13 0.20 9.14
CA GLY A 146 -1.43 0.97 10.16
C GLY A 146 -0.42 1.95 9.57
N GLU A 147 0.01 2.90 10.41
CA GLU A 147 0.95 3.94 10.02
C GLU A 147 2.29 3.35 9.56
N TYR A 148 3.00 4.06 8.67
CA TYR A 148 4.29 3.65 8.08
C TYR A 148 4.30 2.26 7.44
N SER A 149 3.13 1.62 7.27
CA SER A 149 3.03 0.32 6.61
C SER A 149 3.22 0.47 5.10
N ARG A 150 3.96 -0.47 4.52
CA ARG A 150 4.23 -0.52 3.08
C ARG A 150 3.66 -1.79 2.48
N ILE A 151 2.65 -1.62 1.63
CA ILE A 151 2.04 -2.70 0.85
C ILE A 151 2.64 -2.65 -0.55
N VAL A 152 3.29 -3.74 -0.95
CA VAL A 152 4.10 -3.74 -2.16
C VAL A 152 3.32 -4.33 -3.34
N TRP A 153 3.91 -4.25 -4.50
CA TRP A 153 3.37 -4.51 -5.83
C TRP A 153 2.41 -5.70 -5.92
N ASN A 154 1.27 -5.48 -6.62
CA ASN A 154 0.27 -6.50 -6.96
C ASN A 154 -0.30 -7.26 -5.75
N THR A 155 -0.30 -6.64 -4.57
CA THR A 155 -0.94 -7.19 -3.37
C THR A 155 -2.45 -7.01 -3.45
N ARG A 156 -3.21 -8.04 -3.04
CA ARG A 156 -4.67 -7.99 -2.94
C ARG A 156 -5.10 -8.01 -1.48
N ILE A 157 -6.03 -7.12 -1.12
CA ILE A 157 -6.61 -7.02 0.22
C ILE A 157 -8.12 -7.12 0.05
N MET A 158 -8.74 -8.19 0.59
CA MET A 158 -10.17 -8.42 0.46
C MET A 158 -10.76 -8.96 1.77
N ASP A 159 -11.69 -8.21 2.35
CA ASP A 159 -12.35 -8.56 3.61
C ASP A 159 -13.61 -9.42 3.42
N SER A 160 -13.87 -9.84 2.19
CA SER A 160 -15.06 -10.63 1.79
C SER A 160 -14.69 -11.74 0.81
N ASP A 161 -15.39 -12.86 0.92
CA ASP A 161 -15.42 -13.92 -0.10
C ASP A 161 -16.51 -13.66 -1.16
N PHE A 162 -17.31 -12.60 -1.02
CA PHE A 162 -18.47 -12.21 -1.84
C PHE A 162 -19.63 -13.19 -1.83
N HIS A 163 -19.38 -14.48 -1.62
CA HIS A 163 -20.38 -15.54 -1.57
C HIS A 163 -20.43 -16.18 -0.20
N PHE A 164 -21.61 -16.67 0.20
CA PHE A 164 -21.74 -17.47 1.39
C PHE A 164 -21.36 -18.92 1.09
N THR A 165 -20.77 -19.58 2.08
CA THR A 165 -20.55 -21.03 2.09
C THR A 165 -21.27 -21.63 3.28
N TYR A 166 -21.69 -22.90 3.15
CA TYR A 166 -22.30 -23.64 4.24
C TYR A 166 -21.65 -25.03 4.37
N ASN A 167 -21.69 -25.58 5.56
CA ASN A 167 -21.31 -26.96 5.80
C ASN A 167 -22.50 -27.87 5.41
N SER A 168 -22.29 -28.79 4.48
CA SER A 168 -23.37 -29.67 3.99
C SER A 168 -23.86 -30.69 5.03
N GLU A 169 -23.08 -30.97 6.07
CA GLU A 169 -23.42 -31.92 7.13
C GLU A 169 -24.17 -31.24 8.29
N THR A 170 -23.70 -30.04 8.72
CA THR A 170 -24.27 -29.30 9.84
C THR A 170 -25.30 -28.27 9.42
N LEU A 171 -25.36 -27.91 8.14
CA LEU A 171 -26.18 -26.84 7.54
C LEU A 171 -25.84 -25.45 8.06
N GLU A 172 -24.68 -25.29 8.70
CA GLU A 172 -24.21 -24.00 9.19
C GLU A 172 -23.69 -23.15 8.04
N VAL A 173 -24.09 -21.88 8.02
CA VAL A 173 -23.61 -20.86 7.06
C VAL A 173 -22.53 -20.02 7.71
N TYR A 174 -21.41 -19.84 7.03
CA TYR A 174 -20.32 -19.04 7.52
C TYR A 174 -20.38 -17.59 7.03
N PRO A 175 -19.98 -16.60 7.87
CA PRO A 175 -19.90 -15.20 7.46
C PRO A 175 -18.95 -15.03 6.26
N ASN A 176 -19.44 -14.37 5.20
CA ASN A 176 -18.62 -14.10 4.02
C ASN A 176 -17.68 -12.90 4.20
N THR A 177 -17.86 -12.08 5.25
CA THR A 177 -17.02 -10.92 5.55
C THR A 177 -16.38 -11.01 6.93
N LYS A 178 -15.14 -10.54 7.06
CA LYS A 178 -14.45 -10.38 8.35
C LYS A 178 -13.38 -9.30 8.26
N ALA A 179 -13.38 -8.38 9.22
CA ALA A 179 -12.44 -7.26 9.24
C ALA A 179 -10.98 -7.68 9.06
N ILE A 180 -10.23 -6.85 8.35
CA ILE A 180 -8.77 -6.94 8.21
C ILE A 180 -8.13 -5.80 8.98
N LYS A 181 -7.10 -6.11 9.80
CA LYS A 181 -6.33 -5.12 10.53
C LYS A 181 -4.84 -5.36 10.32
N ILE A 182 -4.20 -4.48 9.58
CA ILE A 182 -2.76 -4.49 9.34
C ILE A 182 -2.13 -3.53 10.35
N GLY A 183 -1.22 -4.02 11.19
CA GLY A 183 -0.51 -3.24 12.21
C GLY A 183 0.35 -2.13 11.62
N ALA A 184 0.95 -1.32 12.48
CA ALA A 184 1.87 -0.26 12.09
C ALA A 184 3.22 -0.84 11.61
N PHE A 185 3.94 -0.09 10.77
CA PHE A 185 5.29 -0.44 10.28
C PHE A 185 5.37 -1.80 9.57
N ASN A 186 4.27 -2.30 9.03
CA ASN A 186 4.27 -3.56 8.32
C ASN A 186 4.94 -3.42 6.95
N TRP A 187 5.66 -4.46 6.53
CA TRP A 187 6.18 -4.61 5.17
C TRP A 187 5.59 -5.85 4.52
N ILE A 188 4.63 -5.64 3.64
CA ILE A 188 3.94 -6.71 2.93
C ILE A 188 4.56 -6.86 1.53
N GLY A 189 5.17 -8.00 1.28
CA GLY A 189 5.87 -8.31 0.03
C GLY A 189 4.98 -8.39 -1.20
N ASN A 190 5.61 -8.46 -2.37
CA ASN A 190 4.92 -8.50 -3.67
C ASN A 190 3.97 -9.70 -3.81
N ASN A 191 2.90 -9.56 -4.60
CA ASN A 191 1.96 -10.65 -4.94
C ASN A 191 1.35 -11.34 -3.70
N THR A 192 1.23 -10.64 -2.59
CA THR A 192 0.63 -11.15 -1.36
C THR A 192 -0.88 -11.05 -1.42
N ALA A 193 -1.60 -12.06 -0.93
CA ALA A 193 -3.04 -12.02 -0.71
C ALA A 193 -3.33 -11.84 0.78
N ILE A 194 -4.11 -10.80 1.13
CA ILE A 194 -4.57 -10.54 2.49
C ILE A 194 -6.07 -10.72 2.50
N ASN A 195 -6.52 -11.83 3.09
CA ASN A 195 -7.91 -12.24 3.06
C ASN A 195 -8.62 -11.88 4.37
N LYS A 196 -9.95 -11.97 4.36
CA LYS A 196 -10.83 -11.68 5.49
C LYS A 196 -10.33 -12.31 6.80
N GLY A 197 -10.42 -11.53 7.88
CA GLY A 197 -10.02 -11.94 9.23
C GLY A 197 -8.51 -11.88 9.51
N THR A 198 -7.72 -11.40 8.56
CA THR A 198 -6.29 -11.16 8.82
C THR A 198 -6.10 -10.05 9.85
N VAL A 199 -5.29 -10.35 10.88
CA VAL A 199 -4.81 -9.35 11.83
C VAL A 199 -3.31 -9.57 12.00
N THR A 200 -2.50 -8.53 11.73
CA THR A 200 -1.05 -8.57 11.92
C THR A 200 -0.62 -7.69 13.08
N SER A 201 0.49 -8.04 13.73
CA SER A 201 1.15 -7.18 14.71
C SER A 201 1.87 -6.02 14.05
N ASP A 202 2.33 -5.08 14.86
CA ASP A 202 3.24 -4.04 14.40
C ASP A 202 4.57 -4.65 13.94
N TYR A 203 5.23 -3.98 12.99
CA TYR A 203 6.48 -4.42 12.38
C TYR A 203 6.42 -5.82 11.70
N THR A 204 5.24 -6.31 11.36
CA THR A 204 5.14 -7.58 10.62
C THR A 204 5.76 -7.45 9.22
N ILE A 205 6.59 -8.42 8.87
CA ILE A 205 7.09 -8.63 7.51
C ILE A 205 6.36 -9.84 6.94
N ALA A 206 5.67 -9.68 5.81
CA ALA A 206 5.14 -10.79 5.04
C ALA A 206 5.97 -10.98 3.77
N THR A 207 6.48 -12.19 3.54
CA THR A 207 7.26 -12.48 2.34
C THR A 207 6.39 -12.43 1.08
N SER A 208 7.02 -12.14 -0.06
CA SER A 208 6.33 -12.12 -1.36
C SER A 208 5.63 -13.47 -1.64
N GLY A 209 4.45 -13.40 -2.28
CA GLY A 209 3.66 -14.58 -2.62
C GLY A 209 2.91 -15.24 -1.44
N SER A 210 2.91 -14.63 -0.27
CA SER A 210 2.23 -15.19 0.90
C SER A 210 0.70 -15.01 0.83
N ILE A 211 -0.03 -15.92 1.50
CA ILE A 211 -1.49 -15.78 1.72
C ILE A 211 -1.74 -15.61 3.21
N LEU A 212 -2.14 -14.40 3.61
CA LEU A 212 -2.50 -14.05 4.97
C LEU A 212 -4.02 -14.20 5.14
N ASN A 213 -4.45 -15.05 6.08
CA ASN A 213 -5.87 -15.36 6.32
C ASN A 213 -6.18 -15.65 7.79
N LYS A 214 -5.31 -15.22 8.71
CA LYS A 214 -5.43 -15.54 10.15
C LYS A 214 -5.23 -14.29 11.02
N ASN A 215 -5.71 -14.37 12.25
CA ASN A 215 -5.30 -13.43 13.30
C ASN A 215 -3.96 -13.89 13.88
N TYR A 216 -2.86 -13.30 13.40
CA TYR A 216 -1.50 -13.68 13.80
C TYR A 216 -1.16 -13.22 15.22
N ILE A 217 -1.78 -12.14 15.72
CA ILE A 217 -1.65 -11.72 17.13
C ILE A 217 -2.24 -12.79 18.04
N LYS A 218 -3.45 -13.29 17.73
CA LYS A 218 -4.08 -14.35 18.50
C LYS A 218 -3.27 -15.66 18.43
N LEU A 219 -2.72 -16.02 17.28
CA LEU A 219 -1.83 -17.19 17.12
C LEU A 219 -0.53 -17.04 17.89
N ASN A 220 -0.14 -15.82 18.23
CA ASN A 220 1.03 -15.50 19.04
C ASN A 220 0.64 -15.15 20.48
N ASN A 221 -0.31 -15.86 21.08
CA ASN A 221 -0.74 -15.68 22.47
C ASN A 221 -1.16 -14.24 22.81
N ASN A 222 -1.74 -13.51 21.84
CA ASN A 222 -2.12 -12.10 21.94
C ASN A 222 -0.95 -11.12 22.16
N ILE A 223 0.29 -11.52 21.82
CA ILE A 223 1.47 -10.65 21.92
C ILE A 223 1.62 -9.86 20.62
N ASN A 224 1.66 -8.52 20.74
CA ASN A 224 1.94 -7.61 19.63
C ASN A 224 3.45 -7.40 19.51
N GLU A 225 4.12 -8.25 18.72
CA GLU A 225 5.57 -8.18 18.49
C GLU A 225 5.92 -8.34 17.01
N PRO A 226 7.12 -7.92 16.57
CA PRO A 226 7.56 -8.11 15.20
C PRO A 226 7.58 -9.56 14.75
N MET A 227 6.95 -9.87 13.62
CA MET A 227 6.83 -11.21 13.07
C MET A 227 7.29 -11.26 11.62
N LEU A 228 7.91 -12.37 11.23
CA LEU A 228 8.12 -12.75 9.83
C LEU A 228 7.10 -13.82 9.46
N LEU A 229 6.19 -13.47 8.54
CA LEU A 229 5.17 -14.36 8.00
C LEU A 229 5.57 -14.84 6.61
N ALA A 230 5.39 -16.11 6.33
CA ALA A 230 5.68 -16.67 5.01
C ALA A 230 4.81 -17.87 4.69
N GLY A 231 4.50 -18.07 3.41
CA GLY A 231 3.84 -19.26 2.87
C GLY A 231 2.40 -19.06 2.44
N SER A 232 1.79 -20.15 1.95
CA SER A 232 0.42 -20.20 1.41
C SER A 232 -0.28 -21.46 1.95
N PRO A 233 -1.06 -21.38 3.05
CA PRO A 233 -1.29 -20.20 3.91
C PRO A 233 -0.05 -19.79 4.71
N ALA A 234 0.06 -18.49 5.03
CA ALA A 234 1.18 -17.98 5.78
C ALA A 234 1.19 -18.46 7.24
N ILE A 235 2.38 -18.73 7.74
CA ILE A 235 2.66 -19.06 9.14
C ILE A 235 3.72 -18.14 9.72
N ILE A 236 3.82 -18.04 11.04
CA ILE A 236 4.89 -17.34 11.73
C ILE A 236 6.17 -18.14 11.57
N LYS A 237 7.15 -17.62 10.82
CA LYS A 237 8.45 -18.26 10.59
C LYS A 237 9.47 -17.89 11.63
N SER A 238 9.45 -16.65 12.09
CA SER A 238 10.35 -16.13 13.11
C SER A 238 9.80 -14.84 13.70
N LYS A 239 10.42 -14.35 14.76
CA LYS A 239 10.07 -13.13 15.48
C LYS A 239 11.26 -12.18 15.55
N GLY A 240 11.01 -10.92 15.93
CA GLY A 240 12.03 -9.90 16.12
C GLY A 240 12.57 -9.24 14.83
N HIS A 241 12.16 -9.70 13.64
CA HIS A 241 12.56 -9.08 12.38
C HIS A 241 11.81 -7.78 12.13
N LYS A 242 12.55 -6.72 11.80
CA LYS A 242 12.00 -5.41 11.42
C LYS A 242 12.60 -4.97 10.11
N ARG A 243 11.83 -4.21 9.31
CA ARG A 243 12.38 -3.48 8.19
C ARG A 243 13.25 -2.33 8.71
N LEU A 244 14.39 -2.09 8.06
CA LEU A 244 15.22 -0.93 8.32
C LEU A 244 14.63 0.31 7.64
N TYR A 245 14.46 1.41 8.36
CA TYR A 245 13.92 2.68 7.84
C TYR A 245 15.00 3.74 7.64
N SER A 246 16.09 3.70 8.41
CA SER A 246 17.17 4.67 8.33
C SER A 246 17.91 4.61 6.99
N GLN A 247 17.68 5.60 6.10
CA GLN A 247 18.37 5.71 4.81
C GLN A 247 19.89 5.83 4.96
N ARG A 248 20.36 6.41 6.06
CA ARG A 248 21.80 6.53 6.36
C ARG A 248 22.41 5.13 6.53
N PHE A 249 21.75 4.26 7.28
CA PHE A 249 22.24 2.91 7.49
C PHE A 249 22.03 2.03 6.27
N GLU A 250 20.93 2.16 5.53
CA GLU A 250 20.76 1.46 4.25
C GLU A 250 21.92 1.74 3.28
N LYS A 251 22.37 3.00 3.17
CA LYS A 251 23.53 3.35 2.33
C LYS A 251 24.82 2.69 2.83
N LYS A 252 25.09 2.74 4.14
CA LYS A 252 26.28 2.10 4.73
C LYS A 252 26.29 0.59 4.49
N ILE A 253 25.14 -0.07 4.69
CA ILE A 253 24.98 -1.50 4.50
C ILE A 253 25.14 -1.86 3.02
N THR A 254 24.56 -1.06 2.12
CA THR A 254 24.72 -1.24 0.67
C THR A 254 26.18 -1.15 0.25
N GLU A 255 26.94 -0.20 0.80
CA GLU A 255 28.37 -0.04 0.50
C GLU A 255 29.20 -1.21 1.06
N TYR A 256 28.89 -1.63 2.29
CA TYR A 256 29.51 -2.81 2.91
C TYR A 256 29.35 -4.06 2.04
N TYR A 257 28.15 -4.34 1.57
CA TYR A 257 27.89 -5.54 0.77
C TYR A 257 28.45 -5.51 -0.66
N LYS A 258 28.95 -4.36 -1.14
CA LYS A 258 29.74 -4.32 -2.39
C LYS A 258 31.12 -4.96 -2.21
N GLY A 259 31.75 -4.82 -1.02
CA GLY A 259 33.03 -5.43 -0.70
C GLY A 259 32.93 -6.81 -0.06
N GLU A 260 31.91 -7.00 0.80
CA GLU A 260 31.74 -8.20 1.63
C GLU A 260 30.37 -8.87 1.42
N PRO A 261 30.06 -9.42 0.22
CA PRO A 261 28.70 -9.83 -0.14
C PRO A 261 28.16 -11.01 0.70
N ASN A 262 29.02 -11.83 1.30
CA ASN A 262 28.64 -13.04 2.02
C ASN A 262 28.71 -12.90 3.55
N GLN A 263 29.14 -11.76 4.07
CA GLN A 263 29.24 -11.53 5.51
C GLN A 263 27.99 -10.83 6.04
N ARG A 264 27.63 -11.12 7.30
CA ARG A 264 26.53 -10.45 7.97
C ARG A 264 27.00 -9.10 8.49
N TYR A 265 26.25 -8.03 8.16
CA TYR A 265 26.46 -6.73 8.77
C TYR A 265 25.80 -6.68 10.14
N ILE A 266 26.55 -6.31 11.17
CA ILE A 266 26.03 -6.15 12.53
C ILE A 266 25.83 -4.66 12.79
N LEU A 267 24.59 -4.26 13.10
CA LEU A 267 24.27 -2.90 13.47
C LEU A 267 25.01 -2.50 14.78
N PRO A 268 25.47 -1.26 14.90
CA PRO A 268 26.07 -0.77 16.14
C PRO A 268 25.11 -0.90 17.34
N LYS A 269 25.64 -1.02 18.56
CA LYS A 269 24.80 -1.14 19.78
C LYS A 269 23.97 0.13 20.05
N ASP A 270 24.42 1.29 19.61
CA ASP A 270 23.78 2.59 19.68
C ASP A 270 22.88 2.88 18.44
N PHE A 271 22.57 1.85 17.65
CA PHE A 271 21.74 2.00 16.48
C PHE A 271 20.35 2.50 16.83
N ILE A 272 19.95 3.60 16.19
CA ILE A 272 18.59 4.13 16.20
C ILE A 272 18.05 4.08 14.77
N ASP A 273 16.93 3.41 14.56
CA ASP A 273 16.26 3.38 13.27
C ASP A 273 15.48 4.69 13.06
N ASP A 274 16.11 5.65 12.39
CA ASP A 274 15.52 6.97 12.16
C ASP A 274 14.41 6.91 11.09
N ILE A 275 13.19 6.71 11.55
CA ILE A 275 11.98 6.69 10.72
C ILE A 275 11.75 8.02 10.00
N ASN A 276 12.16 9.16 10.59
CA ASN A 276 11.99 10.49 9.98
C ASN A 276 12.90 10.69 8.76
N SER A 277 13.90 9.84 8.59
CA SER A 277 14.77 9.86 7.39
C SER A 277 14.10 9.28 6.14
N VAL A 278 12.93 8.63 6.27
CA VAL A 278 12.18 8.08 5.13
C VAL A 278 11.65 9.22 4.27
N LYS A 279 12.28 9.43 3.12
CA LYS A 279 11.73 10.30 2.06
C LYS A 279 10.76 9.48 1.23
N LEU A 280 9.55 9.98 1.14
CA LEU A 280 8.46 9.42 0.31
C LEU A 280 8.38 10.16 -1.03
#